data_14fcae439f54dfa33386ce006482ebb1
#
_entry.id   14fcae439f54dfa33386ce006482ebb1
#
_cell.length_a   1.000
_cell.length_b   1.000
_cell.length_c   1.000
_cell.angle_alpha   90.00
_cell.angle_beta   90.00
_cell.angle_gamma   90.00
#
_symmetry.space_group_name_H-M   'P 1'
#
loop_
_entity.id
_entity.type
_entity.pdbx_description
1 polymer ?
#
loop_
_entity_poly.entity_id
_entity_poly.type
_entity_poly.pdbx_seq_one_letter_code
_entity_poly.pdbx_strand_id
1 'polypeptide(L)'
;MVSFKNGVLKIQRSEDNTARTIYEICFVVNALTLFAFNDVKFIGTLTGILMLLASMLLWIGRRAEKVTIPYNTIWYMLFTAYSASSGLWSSYINADMASYFLRMVVIIAMITSISIYVDKPEDLERIIKLYIFSMLVIVLMEFATVPISEWSKGSMGSHFSGSNSNGVAFLVFCAELMAFYEFYSKGKKRYILLVALFLVFIILSSSRKALFASVAGPVLFVLLSTYKKNYFFNIVAILTIAALVVFFIMTDENAYNAIGKRVASMLTFWFEDRDHEVDNSLYMRSYYIELAKRMFAESPLLGKGMGNFAKIIDNVYMLDGVYSHNNFWQILSELGLIGFLIYYSMYFVIIIRLAKGAFINKSRMNMLFLTFMILLVVLETGLVTYNSKMPHIVIAIAYAATYVGEMDGRKYQYIENNSLDE
;
A
#
# COMPACT_ATOMS: atom_id res chain seq x y z
N MET A 1 36.73 2.45 -11.17
CA MET A 1 37.88 3.16 -10.61
C MET A 1 38.68 2.17 -9.76
N VAL A 2 39.95 1.97 -10.03
CA VAL A 2 40.79 1.04 -9.26
C VAL A 2 41.59 1.89 -8.28
N SER A 3 41.43 1.65 -6.97
CA SER A 3 42.22 2.34 -5.96
C SER A 3 43.01 1.33 -5.11
N PHE A 4 44.26 1.62 -4.88
CA PHE A 4 45.13 0.88 -3.96
C PHE A 4 45.11 1.58 -2.59
N LYS A 5 44.58 0.94 -1.56
CA LYS A 5 44.69 1.44 -0.19
C LYS A 5 45.01 0.25 0.74
N ASN A 6 46.10 0.38 1.47
CA ASN A 6 46.59 -0.63 2.44
C ASN A 6 46.85 -2.04 1.85
N GLY A 7 47.46 -2.12 0.65
CA GLY A 7 47.86 -3.40 0.04
C GLY A 7 46.72 -4.24 -0.51
N VAL A 8 45.50 -3.74 -0.47
CA VAL A 8 44.31 -4.43 -1.02
C VAL A 8 43.83 -3.71 -2.27
N LEU A 9 43.74 -4.44 -3.37
CA LEU A 9 43.17 -3.95 -4.63
C LEU A 9 41.65 -3.84 -4.46
N LYS A 10 41.13 -2.64 -4.17
CA LYS A 10 39.71 -2.36 -4.23
C LYS A 10 39.32 -2.00 -5.66
N ILE A 11 38.79 -2.96 -6.39
CA ILE A 11 38.15 -2.71 -7.66
C ILE A 11 36.77 -2.13 -7.33
N GLN A 12 36.66 -0.80 -7.26
CA GLN A 12 35.39 -0.12 -7.19
C GLN A 12 34.78 -0.17 -8.60
N ARG A 13 33.94 -1.19 -8.84
CA ARG A 13 33.15 -1.28 -10.08
C ARG A 13 32.18 -0.12 -10.12
N SER A 14 32.10 0.52 -11.28
CA SER A 14 30.94 1.35 -11.60
C SER A 14 29.69 0.47 -11.47
N GLU A 15 28.76 0.85 -10.58
CA GLU A 15 27.42 0.25 -10.62
C GLU A 15 26.94 0.30 -12.08
N ASP A 16 26.35 -0.79 -12.55
CA ASP A 16 25.78 -0.79 -13.88
C ASP A 16 24.54 0.12 -13.87
N ASN A 17 24.77 1.41 -14.12
CA ASN A 17 23.75 2.44 -14.16
C ASN A 17 22.67 2.11 -15.19
N THR A 18 23.00 1.34 -16.23
CA THR A 18 22.09 0.93 -17.28
C THR A 18 21.05 -0.06 -16.76
N ALA A 19 21.49 -1.12 -16.06
CA ALA A 19 20.57 -2.10 -15.47
C ALA A 19 19.65 -1.45 -14.41
N ARG A 20 20.20 -0.50 -13.63
CA ARG A 20 19.40 0.27 -12.67
C ARG A 20 18.34 1.12 -13.36
N THR A 21 18.71 1.86 -14.41
CA THR A 21 17.76 2.69 -15.18
C THR A 21 16.68 1.84 -15.83
N ILE A 22 17.03 0.68 -16.40
CA ILE A 22 16.06 -0.27 -16.96
C ILE A 22 15.05 -0.70 -15.90
N TYR A 23 15.52 -1.07 -14.69
CA TYR A 23 14.63 -1.44 -13.60
C TYR A 23 13.68 -0.30 -13.22
N GLU A 24 14.20 0.91 -13.06
CA GLU A 24 13.42 2.09 -12.69
C GLU A 24 12.32 2.40 -13.72
N ILE A 25 12.63 2.28 -15.00
CA ILE A 25 11.63 2.40 -16.08
C ILE A 25 10.59 1.29 -15.96
N CYS A 26 11.00 0.03 -15.79
CA CYS A 26 10.09 -1.09 -15.61
C CYS A 26 9.17 -0.92 -14.39
N PHE A 27 9.69 -0.39 -13.27
CA PHE A 27 8.91 -0.08 -12.09
C PHE A 27 7.82 0.95 -12.37
N VAL A 28 8.17 2.08 -12.99
CA VAL A 28 7.20 3.12 -13.35
C VAL A 28 6.16 2.59 -14.33
N VAL A 29 6.59 1.88 -15.38
CA VAL A 29 5.68 1.27 -16.36
C VAL A 29 4.74 0.27 -15.68
N ASN A 30 5.24 -0.57 -14.78
CA ASN A 30 4.39 -1.50 -14.03
C ASN A 30 3.37 -0.77 -13.17
N ALA A 31 3.77 0.25 -12.41
CA ALA A 31 2.86 1.04 -11.60
C ALA A 31 1.77 1.72 -12.44
N LEU A 32 2.13 2.29 -13.59
CA LEU A 32 1.18 2.93 -14.50
C LEU A 32 0.24 1.91 -15.16
N THR A 33 0.74 0.76 -15.59
CA THR A 33 -0.08 -0.26 -16.26
C THR A 33 -1.03 -0.99 -15.32
N LEU A 34 -0.64 -1.19 -14.07
CA LEU A 34 -1.53 -1.75 -13.04
C LEU A 34 -2.73 -0.83 -12.79
N PHE A 35 -2.57 0.46 -13.02
CA PHE A 35 -3.65 1.43 -12.94
C PHE A 35 -4.42 1.53 -14.26
N ALA A 36 -3.76 1.92 -15.35
CA ALA A 36 -4.41 2.27 -16.62
C ALA A 36 -5.02 1.06 -17.36
N PHE A 37 -4.53 -0.16 -17.10
CA PHE A 37 -4.97 -1.37 -17.77
C PHE A 37 -5.37 -2.48 -16.80
N ASN A 38 -6.03 -2.10 -15.69
CA ASN A 38 -6.47 -3.06 -14.68
C ASN A 38 -7.40 -4.14 -15.26
N ASP A 39 -8.22 -3.78 -16.24
CA ASP A 39 -9.13 -4.70 -16.94
C ASP A 39 -8.38 -5.66 -17.87
N VAL A 40 -7.20 -5.26 -18.37
CA VAL A 40 -6.37 -6.10 -19.24
C VAL A 40 -5.37 -6.90 -18.40
N LYS A 41 -5.85 -8.00 -17.80
CA LYS A 41 -5.10 -8.86 -16.87
C LYS A 41 -3.68 -9.23 -17.35
N PHE A 42 -3.51 -9.38 -18.67
CA PHE A 42 -2.23 -9.76 -19.30
C PHE A 42 -1.16 -8.66 -19.16
N ILE A 43 -1.51 -7.39 -19.37
CA ILE A 43 -0.54 -6.27 -19.37
C ILE A 43 0.12 -6.12 -18.01
N GLY A 44 -0.67 -6.08 -16.92
CA GLY A 44 -0.13 -6.00 -15.58
C GLY A 44 0.70 -7.22 -15.15
N THR A 45 0.45 -8.38 -15.76
CA THR A 45 1.25 -9.59 -15.55
C THR A 45 2.58 -9.47 -16.28
N LEU A 46 2.54 -9.08 -17.55
CA LEU A 46 3.74 -8.90 -18.38
C LEU A 46 4.70 -7.87 -17.77
N THR A 47 4.18 -6.71 -17.36
CA THR A 47 5.03 -5.66 -16.77
C THR A 47 5.61 -6.07 -15.43
N GLY A 48 4.91 -6.85 -14.60
CA GLY A 48 5.44 -7.43 -13.37
C GLY A 48 6.58 -8.43 -13.63
N ILE A 49 6.47 -9.25 -14.67
CA ILE A 49 7.54 -10.18 -15.11
C ILE A 49 8.74 -9.38 -15.64
N LEU A 50 8.51 -8.35 -16.45
CA LEU A 50 9.59 -7.49 -16.98
C LEU A 50 10.34 -6.79 -15.83
N MET A 51 9.64 -6.34 -14.79
CA MET A 51 10.25 -5.77 -13.61
C MET A 51 11.13 -6.78 -12.85
N LEU A 52 10.69 -8.04 -12.75
CA LEU A 52 11.50 -9.11 -12.17
C LEU A 52 12.76 -9.40 -13.01
N LEU A 53 12.63 -9.53 -14.33
CA LEU A 53 13.77 -9.74 -15.23
C LEU A 53 14.78 -8.58 -15.14
N ALA A 54 14.31 -7.34 -15.10
CA ALA A 54 15.16 -6.17 -14.94
C ALA A 54 15.91 -6.20 -13.59
N SER A 55 15.26 -6.65 -12.51
CA SER A 55 15.93 -6.81 -11.21
C SER A 55 16.97 -7.93 -11.21
N MET A 56 16.75 -9.01 -11.96
CA MET A 56 17.72 -10.08 -12.15
C MET A 56 18.96 -9.59 -12.92
N LEU A 57 18.78 -8.76 -13.97
CA LEU A 57 19.89 -8.13 -14.67
C LEU A 57 20.73 -7.24 -13.72
N LEU A 58 20.05 -6.45 -12.89
CA LEU A 58 20.70 -5.63 -11.87
C LEU A 58 21.47 -6.50 -10.86
N TRP A 59 20.87 -7.59 -10.40
CA TRP A 59 21.51 -8.51 -9.47
C TRP A 59 22.76 -9.19 -10.06
N ILE A 60 22.68 -9.67 -11.31
CA ILE A 60 23.84 -10.23 -12.04
C ILE A 60 24.95 -9.18 -12.17
N GLY A 61 24.60 -7.93 -12.49
CA GLY A 61 25.55 -6.81 -12.58
C GLY A 61 26.26 -6.48 -11.27
N ARG A 62 25.56 -6.64 -10.14
CA ARG A 62 26.13 -6.42 -8.80
C ARG A 62 27.10 -7.51 -8.34
N ARG A 63 27.11 -8.68 -9.01
CA ARG A 63 27.91 -9.87 -8.65
C ARG A 63 27.87 -10.14 -7.15
N ALA A 64 26.66 -10.27 -6.62
CA ALA A 64 26.46 -10.65 -5.23
C ALA A 64 27.08 -12.04 -4.99
N GLU A 65 27.99 -12.13 -4.03
CA GLU A 65 28.68 -13.41 -3.68
C GLU A 65 27.70 -14.45 -3.13
N LYS A 66 26.53 -14.00 -2.63
CA LYS A 66 25.48 -14.88 -2.09
C LYS A 66 24.10 -14.50 -2.61
N VAL A 67 23.38 -15.49 -3.08
CA VAL A 67 21.96 -15.37 -3.40
C VAL A 67 21.19 -15.51 -2.10
N THR A 68 20.63 -14.40 -1.62
CA THR A 68 19.66 -14.46 -0.51
C THR A 68 18.26 -14.17 -1.04
N ILE A 69 17.38 -15.14 -0.95
CA ILE A 69 15.97 -14.92 -1.26
C ILE A 69 15.38 -14.09 -0.09
N PRO A 70 14.74 -12.95 -0.36
CA PRO A 70 14.16 -12.12 0.70
C PRO A 70 13.08 -12.87 1.48
N TYR A 71 13.03 -12.71 2.79
CA TYR A 71 12.05 -13.42 3.63
C TYR A 71 10.60 -13.11 3.26
N ASN A 72 10.29 -11.88 2.84
CA ASN A 72 8.95 -11.53 2.35
C ASN A 72 8.56 -12.34 1.10
N THR A 73 9.52 -12.62 0.21
CA THR A 73 9.30 -13.50 -0.96
C THR A 73 8.96 -14.91 -0.52
N ILE A 74 9.79 -15.52 0.34
CA ILE A 74 9.55 -16.88 0.86
C ILE A 74 8.19 -16.95 1.55
N TRP A 75 7.87 -15.94 2.34
CA TRP A 75 6.63 -15.89 3.08
C TRP A 75 5.39 -15.84 2.18
N TYR A 76 5.42 -14.95 1.19
CA TYR A 76 4.33 -14.85 0.25
C TYR A 76 4.24 -16.09 -0.67
N MET A 77 5.36 -16.74 -0.96
CA MET A 77 5.38 -18.07 -1.64
C MET A 77 4.68 -19.15 -0.79
N LEU A 78 4.96 -19.21 0.51
CA LEU A 78 4.29 -20.13 1.43
C LEU A 78 2.80 -19.86 1.51
N PHE A 79 2.40 -18.60 1.61
CA PHE A 79 1.00 -18.18 1.59
C PHE A 79 0.32 -18.57 0.26
N THR A 80 0.99 -18.35 -0.87
CA THR A 80 0.48 -18.72 -2.20
C THR A 80 0.35 -20.22 -2.35
N ALA A 81 1.34 -20.99 -1.89
CA ALA A 81 1.29 -22.45 -1.93
C ALA A 81 0.15 -23.00 -1.07
N TYR A 82 -0.04 -22.48 0.15
CA TYR A 82 -1.17 -22.84 1.01
C TYR A 82 -2.51 -22.46 0.36
N SER A 83 -2.61 -21.26 -0.20
CA SER A 83 -3.82 -20.81 -0.88
C SER A 83 -4.16 -21.70 -2.09
N ALA A 84 -3.16 -22.09 -2.88
CA ALA A 84 -3.35 -23.02 -3.99
C ALA A 84 -3.77 -24.43 -3.52
N SER A 85 -3.17 -24.93 -2.42
CA SER A 85 -3.53 -26.23 -1.84
C SER A 85 -4.98 -26.25 -1.33
N SER A 86 -5.59 -25.10 -1.06
CA SER A 86 -6.99 -25.03 -0.66
C SER A 86 -7.98 -25.58 -1.70
N GLY A 87 -7.52 -25.74 -2.96
CA GLY A 87 -8.27 -26.47 -4.00
C GLY A 87 -8.56 -27.92 -3.66
N LEU A 88 -7.76 -28.55 -2.76
CA LEU A 88 -7.95 -29.95 -2.36
C LEU A 88 -9.20 -30.17 -1.50
N TRP A 89 -9.65 -29.14 -0.77
CA TRP A 89 -10.84 -29.19 0.09
C TRP A 89 -11.91 -28.17 -0.29
N SER A 90 -11.69 -27.42 -1.35
CA SER A 90 -12.61 -26.43 -1.85
C SER A 90 -13.90 -27.08 -2.37
N SER A 91 -15.03 -26.50 -2.02
CA SER A 91 -16.35 -26.92 -2.54
C SER A 91 -16.50 -26.62 -4.03
N TYR A 92 -15.75 -25.65 -4.54
CA TYR A 92 -15.80 -25.20 -5.95
C TYR A 92 -14.38 -25.01 -6.47
N ILE A 93 -13.97 -25.81 -7.45
CA ILE A 93 -12.76 -25.56 -8.26
C ILE A 93 -13.22 -24.81 -9.50
N ASN A 94 -12.85 -23.54 -9.62
CA ASN A 94 -13.33 -22.70 -10.71
C ASN A 94 -12.19 -21.87 -11.35
N ALA A 95 -12.49 -21.24 -12.47
CA ALA A 95 -11.55 -20.37 -13.21
C ALA A 95 -11.05 -19.17 -12.38
N ASP A 96 -11.84 -18.73 -11.37
CA ASP A 96 -11.46 -17.64 -10.49
C ASP A 96 -10.27 -18.03 -9.62
N MET A 97 -10.23 -19.25 -9.12
CA MET A 97 -9.11 -19.79 -8.35
C MET A 97 -7.78 -19.70 -9.14
N ALA A 98 -7.79 -20.05 -10.42
CA ALA A 98 -6.62 -19.91 -11.28
C ALA A 98 -6.23 -18.44 -11.47
N SER A 99 -7.21 -17.54 -11.61
CA SER A 99 -7.00 -16.10 -11.71
C SER A 99 -6.38 -15.51 -10.43
N TYR A 100 -6.87 -15.93 -9.26
CA TYR A 100 -6.30 -15.54 -7.95
C TYR A 100 -4.85 -16.03 -7.83
N PHE A 101 -4.59 -17.30 -8.13
CA PHE A 101 -3.25 -17.88 -8.12
C PHE A 101 -2.28 -17.11 -9.01
N LEU A 102 -2.67 -16.81 -10.26
CA LEU A 102 -1.85 -16.03 -11.19
C LEU A 102 -1.52 -14.63 -10.62
N ARG A 103 -2.49 -13.96 -10.00
CA ARG A 103 -2.24 -12.66 -9.34
C ARG A 103 -1.20 -12.79 -8.23
N MET A 104 -1.28 -13.83 -7.41
CA MET A 104 -0.32 -14.09 -6.33
C MET A 104 1.08 -14.36 -6.87
N VAL A 105 1.21 -15.11 -7.97
CA VAL A 105 2.51 -15.32 -8.64
C VAL A 105 3.11 -14.00 -9.11
N VAL A 106 2.29 -13.10 -9.69
CA VAL A 106 2.76 -11.77 -10.09
C VAL A 106 3.17 -10.93 -8.88
N ILE A 107 2.44 -11.01 -7.77
CA ILE A 107 2.83 -10.35 -6.52
C ILE A 107 4.19 -10.86 -6.02
N ILE A 108 4.45 -12.18 -6.06
CA ILE A 108 5.77 -12.74 -5.73
C ILE A 108 6.86 -12.11 -6.61
N ALA A 109 6.64 -12.03 -7.92
CA ALA A 109 7.59 -11.41 -8.83
C ALA A 109 7.87 -9.93 -8.48
N MET A 110 6.82 -9.17 -8.16
CA MET A 110 6.94 -7.75 -7.80
C MET A 110 7.66 -7.53 -6.47
N ILE A 111 7.29 -8.26 -5.41
CA ILE A 111 7.93 -8.11 -4.09
C ILE A 111 9.38 -8.56 -4.12
N THR A 112 9.70 -9.62 -4.88
CA THR A 112 11.06 -10.09 -5.08
C THR A 112 11.91 -9.04 -5.80
N SER A 113 11.38 -8.47 -6.88
CA SER A 113 12.09 -7.48 -7.68
C SER A 113 12.41 -6.20 -6.88
N ILE A 114 11.46 -5.70 -6.07
CA ILE A 114 11.68 -4.54 -5.20
C ILE A 114 12.77 -4.86 -4.16
N SER A 115 12.71 -6.05 -3.56
CA SER A 115 13.69 -6.46 -2.55
C SER A 115 15.10 -6.67 -3.13
N ILE A 116 15.22 -7.08 -4.39
CA ILE A 116 16.50 -7.16 -5.11
C ILE A 116 17.02 -5.75 -5.43
N TYR A 117 16.14 -4.84 -5.84
CA TYR A 117 16.54 -3.48 -6.20
C TYR A 117 17.05 -2.70 -4.99
N VAL A 118 16.35 -2.77 -3.86
CA VAL A 118 16.69 -1.98 -2.65
C VAL A 118 17.77 -2.69 -1.85
N ASP A 119 18.99 -2.23 -1.99
CA ASP A 119 20.17 -2.77 -1.30
C ASP A 119 20.76 -1.77 -0.28
N LYS A 120 20.54 -0.47 -0.50
CA LYS A 120 21.05 0.63 0.32
C LYS A 120 19.99 1.73 0.52
N PRO A 121 20.17 2.63 1.50
CA PRO A 121 19.21 3.72 1.80
C PRO A 121 18.88 4.59 0.58
N GLU A 122 19.85 4.85 -0.28
CA GLU A 122 19.68 5.67 -1.48
C GLU A 122 18.73 5.00 -2.49
N ASP A 123 18.72 3.66 -2.57
CA ASP A 123 17.80 2.91 -3.44
C ASP A 123 16.37 3.01 -2.93
N LEU A 124 16.19 2.94 -1.60
CA LEU A 124 14.88 3.11 -0.98
C LEU A 124 14.33 4.52 -1.20
N GLU A 125 15.17 5.55 -1.05
CA GLU A 125 14.75 6.92 -1.38
C GLU A 125 14.38 7.09 -2.85
N ARG A 126 15.09 6.42 -3.72
CA ARG A 126 14.85 6.49 -5.17
C ARG A 126 13.52 5.83 -5.53
N ILE A 127 13.22 4.64 -4.98
CA ILE A 127 11.96 3.96 -5.26
C ILE A 127 10.75 4.73 -4.70
N ILE A 128 10.89 5.41 -3.55
CA ILE A 128 9.87 6.33 -3.03
C ILE A 128 9.59 7.45 -4.03
N LYS A 129 10.62 8.07 -4.60
CA LYS A 129 10.46 9.14 -5.60
C LYS A 129 9.83 8.62 -6.89
N LEU A 130 10.20 7.42 -7.34
CA LEU A 130 9.58 6.77 -8.50
C LEU A 130 8.10 6.48 -8.26
N TYR A 131 7.75 6.03 -7.05
CA TYR A 131 6.36 5.81 -6.67
C TYR A 131 5.56 7.12 -6.67
N ILE A 132 6.08 8.19 -6.04
CA ILE A 132 5.47 9.53 -6.05
C ILE A 132 5.29 10.01 -7.50
N PHE A 133 6.30 9.85 -8.35
CA PHE A 133 6.25 10.23 -9.76
C PHE A 133 5.17 9.43 -10.52
N SER A 134 5.09 8.12 -10.33
CA SER A 134 4.08 7.28 -10.97
C SER A 134 2.66 7.73 -10.59
N MET A 135 2.43 8.01 -9.32
CA MET A 135 1.12 8.48 -8.85
C MET A 135 0.82 9.90 -9.33
N LEU A 136 1.82 10.77 -9.44
CA LEU A 136 1.65 12.09 -10.05
C LEU A 136 1.18 11.99 -11.49
N VAL A 137 1.80 11.11 -12.30
CA VAL A 137 1.38 10.89 -13.69
C VAL A 137 -0.07 10.41 -13.74
N ILE A 138 -0.44 9.44 -12.89
CA ILE A 138 -1.82 8.93 -12.81
C ILE A 138 -2.80 10.05 -12.48
N VAL A 139 -2.51 10.87 -11.46
CA VAL A 139 -3.37 11.97 -11.05
C VAL A 139 -3.53 13.01 -12.17
N LEU A 140 -2.43 13.36 -12.84
CA LEU A 140 -2.48 14.30 -13.97
C LEU A 140 -3.25 13.74 -15.16
N MET A 141 -3.14 12.43 -15.45
CA MET A 141 -3.92 11.77 -16.50
C MET A 141 -5.42 11.79 -16.17
N GLU A 142 -5.81 11.51 -14.93
CA GLU A 142 -7.21 11.58 -14.50
C GLU A 142 -7.76 13.02 -14.63
N PHE A 143 -7.02 14.03 -14.17
CA PHE A 143 -7.43 15.44 -14.32
C PHE A 143 -7.53 15.88 -15.78
N ALA A 144 -6.69 15.34 -16.67
CA ALA A 144 -6.72 15.67 -18.08
C ALA A 144 -7.85 14.97 -18.85
N THR A 145 -8.34 13.84 -18.38
CA THR A 145 -9.29 12.99 -19.12
C THR A 145 -10.70 13.02 -18.56
N VAL A 146 -10.87 13.23 -17.24
CA VAL A 146 -12.18 13.36 -16.62
C VAL A 146 -12.72 14.76 -16.84
N PRO A 147 -13.90 14.95 -17.48
CA PRO A 147 -14.52 16.26 -17.63
C PRO A 147 -14.76 16.95 -16.29
N ILE A 148 -14.56 18.26 -16.22
CA ILE A 148 -14.75 19.05 -14.98
C ILE A 148 -16.16 18.85 -14.39
N SER A 149 -17.17 18.71 -15.23
CA SER A 149 -18.56 18.44 -14.83
C SER A 149 -18.75 17.11 -14.08
N GLU A 150 -17.81 16.18 -14.19
CA GLU A 150 -17.84 14.88 -13.52
C GLU A 150 -17.08 14.89 -12.18
N TRP A 151 -16.24 15.88 -11.91
CA TRP A 151 -15.39 15.91 -10.70
C TRP A 151 -16.20 15.86 -9.41
N SER A 152 -17.36 16.54 -9.37
CA SER A 152 -18.26 16.52 -8.21
C SER A 152 -19.03 15.22 -8.03
N LYS A 153 -19.02 14.32 -9.02
CA LYS A 153 -19.77 13.04 -8.97
C LYS A 153 -18.98 11.91 -8.30
N GLY A 154 -17.76 12.15 -7.86
CA GLY A 154 -16.90 11.14 -7.22
C GLY A 154 -16.39 10.07 -8.18
N SER A 155 -16.23 10.39 -9.44
CA SER A 155 -15.79 9.50 -10.52
C SER A 155 -14.26 9.45 -10.68
N MET A 156 -13.52 10.37 -10.01
CA MET A 156 -12.05 10.40 -10.09
C MET A 156 -11.44 9.08 -9.62
N GLY A 157 -10.52 8.53 -10.42
CA GLY A 157 -9.88 7.26 -10.16
C GLY A 157 -10.62 6.02 -10.71
N SER A 158 -11.80 6.18 -11.33
CA SER A 158 -12.53 5.08 -11.99
C SER A 158 -12.67 5.23 -13.50
N HIS A 159 -12.38 6.41 -14.02
CA HIS A 159 -12.68 6.75 -15.42
C HIS A 159 -11.76 6.03 -16.41
N PHE A 160 -10.48 5.93 -16.09
CA PHE A 160 -9.46 5.43 -17.03
C PHE A 160 -9.40 3.90 -17.12
N SER A 161 -9.78 3.18 -16.06
CA SER A 161 -9.41 1.77 -15.93
C SER A 161 -10.55 0.85 -15.51
N GLY A 162 -11.81 1.34 -15.45
CA GLY A 162 -12.83 0.56 -14.76
C GLY A 162 -12.45 0.22 -13.31
N SER A 163 -11.34 0.79 -12.81
CA SER A 163 -10.82 0.56 -11.47
C SER A 163 -11.77 1.11 -10.43
N ASN A 164 -11.79 0.49 -9.27
CA ASN A 164 -12.51 1.04 -8.13
C ASN A 164 -11.79 2.30 -7.65
N SER A 165 -12.47 3.46 -7.67
CA SER A 165 -11.95 4.76 -7.21
C SER A 165 -11.32 4.69 -5.81
N ASN A 166 -11.86 3.85 -4.91
CA ASN A 166 -11.29 3.63 -3.58
C ASN A 166 -9.88 3.01 -3.63
N GLY A 167 -9.62 2.09 -4.56
CA GLY A 167 -8.31 1.47 -4.73
C GLY A 167 -7.27 2.48 -5.22
N VAL A 168 -7.64 3.30 -6.20
CA VAL A 168 -6.76 4.35 -6.74
C VAL A 168 -6.48 5.42 -5.68
N ALA A 169 -7.51 5.90 -5.00
CA ALA A 169 -7.36 6.89 -3.93
C ALA A 169 -6.44 6.39 -2.80
N PHE A 170 -6.50 5.09 -2.48
CA PHE A 170 -5.58 4.49 -1.51
C PHE A 170 -4.11 4.55 -1.97
N LEU A 171 -3.84 4.32 -3.25
CA LEU A 171 -2.47 4.40 -3.80
C LEU A 171 -1.96 5.84 -3.83
N VAL A 172 -2.83 6.78 -4.18
CA VAL A 172 -2.51 8.21 -4.17
C VAL A 172 -2.25 8.67 -2.73
N PHE A 173 -3.01 8.18 -1.73
CA PHE A 173 -2.70 8.40 -0.32
C PHE A 173 -1.30 7.90 0.07
N CYS A 174 -0.87 6.73 -0.43
CA CYS A 174 0.49 6.26 -0.16
C CYS A 174 1.56 7.22 -0.70
N ALA A 175 1.34 7.78 -1.90
CA ALA A 175 2.22 8.79 -2.49
C ALA A 175 2.16 10.14 -1.74
N GLU A 176 0.98 10.53 -1.27
CA GLU A 176 0.80 11.71 -0.42
C GLU A 176 1.61 11.61 0.87
N LEU A 177 1.53 10.48 1.57
CA LEU A 177 2.28 10.27 2.81
C LEU A 177 3.80 10.23 2.56
N MET A 178 4.25 9.64 1.45
CA MET A 178 5.65 9.66 1.02
C MET A 178 6.10 11.10 0.65
N ALA A 179 5.27 11.88 -0.02
CA ALA A 179 5.55 13.28 -0.34
C ALA A 179 5.59 14.15 0.94
N PHE A 180 4.68 13.90 1.89
CA PHE A 180 4.71 14.53 3.20
C PHE A 180 6.00 14.23 3.96
N TYR A 181 6.50 12.99 3.91
CA TYR A 181 7.81 12.62 4.47
C TYR A 181 8.96 13.42 3.83
N GLU A 182 9.01 13.56 2.51
CA GLU A 182 10.03 14.35 1.82
C GLU A 182 9.96 15.84 2.20
N PHE A 183 8.75 16.36 2.43
CA PHE A 183 8.54 17.72 2.93
C PHE A 183 8.99 17.87 4.39
N TYR A 184 8.41 17.07 5.28
CA TYR A 184 8.56 17.24 6.74
C TYR A 184 9.94 16.82 7.24
N SER A 185 10.46 15.68 6.78
CA SER A 185 11.72 15.10 7.28
C SER A 185 12.96 15.64 6.57
N LYS A 186 12.85 16.01 5.30
CA LYS A 186 13.98 16.46 4.48
C LYS A 186 13.91 17.94 4.12
N GLY A 187 12.91 18.67 4.59
CA GLY A 187 12.75 20.12 4.37
C GLY A 187 12.51 20.52 2.91
N LYS A 188 12.10 19.59 2.04
CA LYS A 188 11.90 19.87 0.61
C LYS A 188 10.56 20.52 0.36
N LYS A 189 10.48 21.84 0.50
CA LYS A 189 9.25 22.65 0.43
C LYS A 189 8.37 22.38 -0.80
N ARG A 190 8.96 22.06 -1.97
CA ARG A 190 8.21 21.75 -3.20
C ARG A 190 7.25 20.58 -3.09
N TYR A 191 7.49 19.63 -2.18
CA TYR A 191 6.63 18.49 -1.99
C TYR A 191 5.29 18.82 -1.33
N ILE A 192 5.16 20.00 -0.70
CA ILE A 192 3.87 20.45 -0.15
C ILE A 192 2.81 20.63 -1.25
N LEU A 193 3.25 21.05 -2.44
CA LEU A 193 2.35 21.18 -3.60
C LEU A 193 1.85 19.80 -4.07
N LEU A 194 2.68 18.77 -4.00
CA LEU A 194 2.27 17.39 -4.32
C LEU A 194 1.30 16.84 -3.27
N VAL A 195 1.57 17.08 -1.99
CA VAL A 195 0.64 16.73 -0.89
C VAL A 195 -0.73 17.38 -1.14
N ALA A 196 -0.77 18.66 -1.44
CA ALA A 196 -2.03 19.38 -1.73
C ALA A 196 -2.74 18.80 -2.97
N LEU A 197 -2.00 18.53 -4.05
CA LEU A 197 -2.56 17.95 -5.28
C LEU A 197 -3.15 16.56 -5.04
N PHE A 198 -2.44 15.69 -4.33
CA PHE A 198 -2.91 14.35 -4.00
C PHE A 198 -4.13 14.40 -3.08
N LEU A 199 -4.15 15.30 -2.09
CA LEU A 199 -5.30 15.50 -1.21
C LEU A 199 -6.53 15.94 -2.00
N VAL A 200 -6.40 16.91 -2.93
CA VAL A 200 -7.48 17.33 -3.82
C VAL A 200 -8.02 16.14 -4.62
N PHE A 201 -7.15 15.34 -5.22
CA PHE A 201 -7.56 14.15 -5.94
C PHE A 201 -8.33 13.16 -5.05
N ILE A 202 -7.85 12.91 -3.83
CA ILE A 202 -8.50 12.00 -2.87
C ILE A 202 -9.89 12.52 -2.48
N ILE A 203 -10.05 13.82 -2.28
CA ILE A 203 -11.35 14.46 -2.03
C ILE A 203 -12.30 14.18 -3.21
N LEU A 204 -11.85 14.44 -4.44
CA LEU A 204 -12.64 14.26 -5.65
C LEU A 204 -12.95 12.80 -5.98
N SER A 205 -12.14 11.84 -5.51
CA SER A 205 -12.41 10.40 -5.65
C SER A 205 -13.57 9.92 -4.77
N SER A 206 -14.04 10.74 -3.84
CA SER A 206 -15.08 10.40 -2.86
C SER A 206 -14.76 9.17 -1.99
N SER A 207 -13.49 8.81 -1.84
CA SER A 207 -13.03 7.69 -1.02
C SER A 207 -12.91 8.08 0.44
N ARG A 208 -13.91 7.76 1.25
CA ARG A 208 -13.92 8.01 2.71
C ARG A 208 -12.68 7.45 3.42
N LYS A 209 -12.23 6.26 3.02
CA LYS A 209 -11.08 5.56 3.62
C LYS A 209 -9.77 6.25 3.28
N ALA A 210 -9.58 6.62 2.02
CA ALA A 210 -8.38 7.34 1.61
C ALA A 210 -8.33 8.73 2.24
N LEU A 211 -9.46 9.43 2.33
CA LEU A 211 -9.53 10.73 3.01
C LEU A 211 -9.19 10.62 4.50
N PHE A 212 -9.74 9.62 5.20
CA PHE A 212 -9.36 9.34 6.58
C PHE A 212 -7.84 9.10 6.71
N ALA A 213 -7.28 8.27 5.83
CA ALA A 213 -5.86 7.95 5.85
C ALA A 213 -4.96 9.16 5.51
N SER A 214 -5.38 10.03 4.58
CA SER A 214 -4.70 11.29 4.23
C SER A 214 -4.56 12.25 5.40
N VAL A 215 -5.53 12.26 6.31
CA VAL A 215 -5.47 13.08 7.52
C VAL A 215 -4.72 12.35 8.64
N ALA A 216 -5.09 11.09 8.89
CA ALA A 216 -4.51 10.30 9.98
C ALA A 216 -3.03 9.97 9.75
N GLY A 217 -2.60 9.79 8.50
CA GLY A 217 -1.23 9.44 8.15
C GLY A 217 -0.21 10.50 8.56
N PRO A 218 -0.31 11.73 8.09
CA PRO A 218 0.57 12.83 8.54
C PRO A 218 0.54 13.03 10.06
N VAL A 219 -0.63 12.97 10.70
CA VAL A 219 -0.76 13.09 12.15
C VAL A 219 0.01 11.98 12.86
N LEU A 220 -0.23 10.74 12.51
CA LEU A 220 0.43 9.57 13.11
C LEU A 220 1.95 9.61 12.85
N PHE A 221 2.37 9.97 11.63
CA PHE A 221 3.79 10.11 11.30
C PHE A 221 4.47 11.19 12.15
N VAL A 222 3.84 12.36 12.34
CA VAL A 222 4.36 13.43 13.20
C VAL A 222 4.42 12.96 14.64
N LEU A 223 3.38 12.29 15.16
CA LEU A 223 3.36 11.71 16.51
C LEU A 223 4.53 10.75 16.73
N LEU A 224 4.81 9.87 15.79
CA LEU A 224 5.92 8.92 15.87
C LEU A 224 7.29 9.59 15.71
N SER A 225 7.37 10.70 14.95
CA SER A 225 8.63 11.36 14.59
C SER A 225 9.10 12.41 15.58
N THR A 226 8.22 12.90 16.44
CA THR A 226 8.53 14.08 17.26
C THR A 226 8.87 13.69 18.70
N TYR A 227 10.17 13.61 18.99
CA TYR A 227 10.70 13.51 20.35
C TYR A 227 10.89 14.86 21.05
N LYS A 228 10.56 16.00 20.42
CA LYS A 228 10.88 17.35 20.89
C LYS A 228 9.66 18.26 21.13
N LYS A 229 9.91 19.32 21.91
CA LYS A 229 9.01 20.32 22.50
C LYS A 229 7.90 20.90 21.59
N ASN A 230 8.01 20.79 20.27
CA ASN A 230 7.08 21.39 19.31
C ASN A 230 6.03 20.40 18.74
N TYR A 231 5.97 19.16 19.25
CA TYR A 231 5.04 18.17 18.69
C TYR A 231 3.58 18.63 18.83
N PHE A 232 3.26 19.27 19.95
CA PHE A 232 1.92 19.78 20.21
C PHE A 232 1.47 20.79 19.13
N PHE A 233 2.32 21.77 18.80
CA PHE A 233 2.02 22.74 17.74
C PHE A 233 1.84 22.10 16.36
N ASN A 234 2.66 21.12 16.02
CA ASN A 234 2.54 20.40 14.75
C ASN A 234 1.25 19.60 14.68
N ILE A 235 0.86 18.93 15.76
CA ILE A 235 -0.42 18.23 15.85
C ILE A 235 -1.58 19.19 15.73
N VAL A 236 -1.56 20.29 16.52
CA VAL A 236 -2.61 21.31 16.45
C VAL A 236 -2.73 21.87 15.03
N ALA A 237 -1.61 22.19 14.38
CA ALA A 237 -1.62 22.66 13.00
C ALA A 237 -2.25 21.64 12.02
N ILE A 238 -1.88 20.36 12.11
CA ILE A 238 -2.44 19.30 11.25
C ILE A 238 -3.93 19.10 11.54
N LEU A 239 -4.33 19.05 12.81
CA LEU A 239 -5.73 18.93 13.19
C LEU A 239 -6.56 20.16 12.75
N THR A 240 -5.98 21.36 12.83
CA THR A 240 -6.62 22.59 12.35
C THR A 240 -6.82 22.51 10.83
N ILE A 241 -5.81 22.11 10.07
CA ILE A 241 -5.93 21.92 8.62
C ILE A 241 -7.00 20.86 8.30
N ALA A 242 -7.00 19.74 9.02
CA ALA A 242 -8.03 18.72 8.86
C ALA A 242 -9.43 19.22 9.18
N ALA A 243 -9.59 19.99 10.25
CA ALA A 243 -10.85 20.63 10.62
C ALA A 243 -11.32 21.64 9.56
N LEU A 244 -10.41 22.45 9.00
CA LEU A 244 -10.72 23.36 7.90
C LEU A 244 -11.14 22.62 6.63
N VAL A 245 -10.50 21.48 6.30
CA VAL A 245 -10.91 20.64 5.16
C VAL A 245 -12.30 20.07 5.39
N VAL A 246 -12.57 19.53 6.59
CA VAL A 246 -13.93 19.04 6.92
C VAL A 246 -14.94 20.17 6.89
N PHE A 247 -14.62 21.32 7.46
CA PHE A 247 -15.49 22.50 7.42
C PHE A 247 -15.81 22.91 5.98
N PHE A 248 -14.80 23.00 5.10
CA PHE A 248 -14.99 23.28 3.68
C PHE A 248 -15.90 22.25 3.01
N ILE A 249 -15.66 20.95 3.24
CA ILE A 249 -16.50 19.86 2.69
C ILE A 249 -17.96 19.97 3.15
N MET A 250 -18.19 20.44 4.36
CA MET A 250 -19.55 20.53 4.91
C MET A 250 -20.27 21.85 4.53
N THR A 251 -19.53 22.88 4.11
CA THR A 251 -20.09 24.21 3.81
C THR A 251 -20.16 24.53 2.32
N ASP A 252 -19.27 23.99 1.50
CA ASP A 252 -19.33 24.16 0.04
C ASP A 252 -20.31 23.15 -0.57
N GLU A 253 -21.29 23.62 -1.34
CA GLU A 253 -22.36 22.80 -1.90
C GLU A 253 -21.84 21.67 -2.81
N ASN A 254 -20.82 21.94 -3.63
CA ASN A 254 -20.23 20.94 -4.52
C ASN A 254 -19.44 19.89 -3.74
N ALA A 255 -18.63 20.33 -2.78
CA ALA A 255 -17.88 19.43 -1.90
C ALA A 255 -18.82 18.59 -1.01
N TYR A 256 -19.90 19.19 -0.50
CA TYR A 256 -20.90 18.48 0.26
C TYR A 256 -21.62 17.42 -0.59
N ASN A 257 -22.03 17.75 -1.80
CA ASN A 257 -22.66 16.80 -2.72
C ASN A 257 -21.71 15.69 -3.15
N ALA A 258 -20.42 15.97 -3.33
CA ALA A 258 -19.42 14.99 -3.73
C ALA A 258 -19.05 14.02 -2.58
N ILE A 259 -18.80 14.53 -1.39
CA ILE A 259 -18.25 13.74 -0.28
C ILE A 259 -18.96 13.97 1.06
N GLY A 260 -19.48 15.18 1.33
CA GLY A 260 -20.08 15.55 2.61
C GLY A 260 -21.27 14.69 2.98
N LYS A 261 -22.16 14.39 2.03
CA LYS A 261 -23.29 13.45 2.23
C LYS A 261 -22.83 12.06 2.69
N ARG A 262 -21.71 11.57 2.14
CA ARG A 262 -21.14 10.25 2.50
C ARG A 262 -20.47 10.28 3.87
N VAL A 263 -19.84 11.39 4.24
CA VAL A 263 -19.28 11.59 5.59
C VAL A 263 -20.42 11.69 6.60
N ALA A 264 -21.46 12.49 6.31
CA ALA A 264 -22.64 12.59 7.15
C ALA A 264 -23.32 11.22 7.35
N SER A 265 -23.59 10.47 6.28
CA SER A 265 -24.20 9.13 6.39
C SER A 265 -23.34 8.12 7.17
N MET A 266 -22.00 8.28 7.15
CA MET A 266 -21.13 7.44 7.95
C MET A 266 -21.23 7.79 9.45
N LEU A 267 -21.33 9.08 9.78
CA LEU A 267 -21.50 9.52 11.18
C LEU A 267 -22.86 9.05 11.71
N THR A 268 -23.93 9.23 10.93
CA THR A 268 -25.28 8.74 11.28
C THR A 268 -25.26 7.22 11.55
N PHE A 269 -24.61 6.43 10.68
CA PHE A 269 -24.49 4.97 10.87
C PHE A 269 -23.77 4.56 12.16
N TRP A 270 -22.80 5.35 12.64
CA TRP A 270 -22.01 5.04 13.84
C TRP A 270 -22.64 5.54 15.14
N PHE A 271 -23.39 6.64 15.07
CA PHE A 271 -23.83 7.39 16.26
C PHE A 271 -25.36 7.42 16.45
N GLU A 272 -26.16 7.08 15.42
CA GLU A 272 -27.61 7.05 15.50
C GLU A 272 -28.16 5.62 15.39
N ASP A 273 -29.32 5.37 16.02
CA ASP A 273 -29.97 4.08 15.95
C ASP A 273 -30.38 3.71 14.51
N ARG A 274 -30.29 2.42 14.20
CA ARG A 274 -30.34 1.82 12.85
C ARG A 274 -31.63 2.00 12.04
N ASP A 275 -32.58 2.79 12.51
CA ASP A 275 -33.91 2.91 11.92
C ASP A 275 -34.07 4.04 10.88
N HIS A 276 -33.06 4.84 10.60
CA HIS A 276 -33.08 5.87 9.57
C HIS A 276 -32.23 5.50 8.36
N GLU A 277 -32.65 5.91 7.16
CA GLU A 277 -32.10 5.61 5.81
C GLU A 277 -30.60 5.26 5.80
N VAL A 278 -30.30 4.00 6.10
CA VAL A 278 -28.91 3.48 6.09
C VAL A 278 -28.42 3.52 4.65
N ASP A 279 -27.25 4.12 4.43
CA ASP A 279 -26.52 3.99 3.15
C ASP A 279 -26.50 2.51 2.75
N ASN A 280 -27.26 2.15 1.72
CA ASN A 280 -27.41 0.78 1.25
C ASN A 280 -26.06 0.07 1.06
N SER A 281 -25.02 0.84 0.70
CA SER A 281 -23.64 0.35 0.57
C SER A 281 -23.02 -0.08 1.92
N LEU A 282 -23.33 0.58 3.03
CA LEU A 282 -22.81 0.22 4.36
C LEU A 282 -23.56 -1.03 4.89
N TYR A 283 -24.87 -1.06 4.70
CA TYR A 283 -25.68 -2.22 5.05
C TYR A 283 -25.20 -3.49 4.32
N MET A 284 -25.01 -3.43 2.99
CA MET A 284 -24.53 -4.57 2.21
C MET A 284 -23.14 -5.04 2.66
N ARG A 285 -22.25 -4.13 3.03
CA ARG A 285 -20.92 -4.51 3.57
C ARG A 285 -21.02 -5.24 4.90
N SER A 286 -21.86 -4.77 5.82
CA SER A 286 -22.08 -5.46 7.10
C SER A 286 -22.68 -6.85 6.88
N TYR A 287 -23.58 -6.97 5.93
CA TYR A 287 -24.17 -8.24 5.52
C TYR A 287 -23.12 -9.22 4.95
N TYR A 288 -22.24 -8.77 4.04
CA TYR A 288 -21.17 -9.62 3.50
C TYR A 288 -20.15 -10.05 4.58
N ILE A 289 -19.86 -9.18 5.54
CA ILE A 289 -19.03 -9.56 6.68
C ILE A 289 -19.70 -10.65 7.51
N GLU A 290 -21.01 -10.56 7.74
CA GLU A 290 -21.75 -11.58 8.48
C GLU A 290 -21.78 -12.92 7.75
N LEU A 291 -21.91 -12.91 6.42
CA LEU A 291 -21.81 -14.13 5.60
C LEU A 291 -20.39 -14.73 5.69
N ALA A 292 -19.34 -13.90 5.66
CA ALA A 292 -17.97 -14.37 5.81
C ALA A 292 -17.73 -15.03 7.19
N LYS A 293 -18.31 -14.47 8.27
CA LYS A 293 -18.26 -15.08 9.61
C LYS A 293 -18.94 -16.43 9.66
N ARG A 294 -20.11 -16.58 9.02
CA ARG A 294 -20.81 -17.87 8.94
C ARG A 294 -19.98 -18.90 8.19
N MET A 295 -19.40 -18.53 7.04
CA MET A 295 -18.51 -19.43 6.29
C MET A 295 -17.28 -19.87 7.12
N PHE A 296 -16.69 -18.94 7.89
CA PHE A 296 -15.61 -19.26 8.81
C PHE A 296 -16.05 -20.21 9.92
N ALA A 297 -17.23 -19.99 10.53
CA ALA A 297 -17.74 -20.88 11.58
C ALA A 297 -17.95 -22.33 11.10
N GLU A 298 -18.30 -22.51 9.82
CA GLU A 298 -18.44 -23.85 9.22
C GLU A 298 -17.11 -24.56 8.94
N SER A 299 -16.01 -23.81 8.70
CA SER A 299 -14.68 -24.37 8.42
C SER A 299 -13.56 -23.49 9.01
N PRO A 300 -13.41 -23.46 10.36
CA PRO A 300 -12.57 -22.46 11.02
C PRO A 300 -11.08 -22.64 10.78
N LEU A 301 -10.59 -23.85 10.56
CA LEU A 301 -9.15 -24.11 10.39
C LEU A 301 -8.68 -23.90 8.96
N LEU A 302 -9.40 -24.43 7.97
CA LEU A 302 -8.97 -24.52 6.57
C LEU A 302 -9.70 -23.52 5.66
N GLY A 303 -10.86 -23.00 6.08
CA GLY A 303 -11.74 -22.18 5.25
C GLY A 303 -12.44 -22.97 4.14
N LYS A 304 -13.11 -22.26 3.24
CA LYS A 304 -13.91 -22.85 2.15
C LYS A 304 -13.16 -22.97 0.81
N GLY A 305 -11.89 -22.56 0.77
CA GLY A 305 -11.07 -22.50 -0.44
C GLY A 305 -10.93 -21.07 -1.01
N MET A 306 -9.75 -20.80 -1.59
CA MET A 306 -9.41 -19.51 -2.18
C MET A 306 -10.40 -19.11 -3.28
N GLY A 307 -10.92 -17.88 -3.23
CA GLY A 307 -11.87 -17.33 -4.20
C GLY A 307 -13.30 -17.86 -4.08
N ASN A 308 -13.58 -18.69 -3.07
CA ASN A 308 -14.89 -19.30 -2.92
C ASN A 308 -15.92 -18.41 -2.22
N PHE A 309 -15.52 -17.33 -1.56
CA PHE A 309 -16.48 -16.41 -0.96
C PHE A 309 -17.48 -15.91 -2.01
N ALA A 310 -16.97 -15.30 -3.09
CA ALA A 310 -17.82 -14.80 -4.18
C ALA A 310 -18.69 -15.89 -4.77
N LYS A 311 -18.13 -17.08 -5.02
CA LYS A 311 -18.86 -18.18 -5.68
C LYS A 311 -19.95 -18.79 -4.80
N ILE A 312 -19.71 -18.93 -3.50
CA ILE A 312 -20.74 -19.41 -2.56
C ILE A 312 -21.87 -18.40 -2.45
N ILE A 313 -21.54 -17.10 -2.38
CA ILE A 313 -22.56 -16.04 -2.31
C ILE A 313 -23.38 -15.97 -3.60
N ASP A 314 -22.73 -16.08 -4.77
CA ASP A 314 -23.42 -16.14 -6.06
C ASP A 314 -24.40 -17.33 -6.12
N ASN A 315 -23.93 -18.53 -5.79
CA ASN A 315 -24.76 -19.73 -5.86
C ASN A 315 -25.95 -19.75 -4.86
N VAL A 316 -25.77 -19.14 -3.68
CA VAL A 316 -26.80 -19.17 -2.62
C VAL A 316 -27.74 -17.97 -2.68
N TYR A 317 -27.19 -16.79 -3.04
CA TYR A 317 -27.94 -15.52 -2.98
C TYR A 317 -28.09 -14.83 -4.34
N MET A 318 -27.58 -15.41 -5.43
CA MET A 318 -27.58 -14.85 -6.79
C MET A 318 -26.95 -13.44 -6.86
N LEU A 319 -25.87 -13.24 -6.11
CA LEU A 319 -25.10 -11.98 -6.03
C LEU A 319 -23.71 -12.20 -6.62
N ASP A 320 -23.55 -11.86 -7.90
CA ASP A 320 -22.27 -12.05 -8.61
C ASP A 320 -21.22 -10.99 -8.25
N GLY A 321 -19.95 -11.40 -8.30
CA GLY A 321 -18.80 -10.52 -8.20
C GLY A 321 -18.56 -9.87 -6.84
N VAL A 322 -19.19 -10.35 -5.76
CA VAL A 322 -19.10 -9.77 -4.43
C VAL A 322 -17.89 -10.27 -3.64
N TYR A 323 -17.43 -9.47 -2.69
CA TYR A 323 -16.39 -9.81 -1.71
C TYR A 323 -16.75 -9.24 -0.34
N SER A 324 -16.12 -9.72 0.73
CA SER A 324 -16.50 -9.38 2.11
C SER A 324 -16.29 -7.92 2.50
N HIS A 325 -15.60 -7.12 1.69
CA HIS A 325 -15.13 -5.75 2.02
C HIS A 325 -14.27 -5.65 3.29
N ASN A 326 -13.72 -6.78 3.77
CA ASN A 326 -12.89 -6.88 4.96
C ASN A 326 -11.84 -7.97 4.75
N ASN A 327 -10.55 -7.63 4.73
CA ASN A 327 -9.47 -8.57 4.43
C ASN A 327 -9.38 -9.70 5.47
N PHE A 328 -9.63 -9.40 6.74
CA PHE A 328 -9.59 -10.38 7.83
C PHE A 328 -10.62 -11.48 7.62
N TRP A 329 -11.88 -11.07 7.42
CA TRP A 329 -12.97 -12.00 7.22
C TRP A 329 -12.93 -12.69 5.86
N GLN A 330 -12.38 -12.03 4.84
CA GLN A 330 -12.16 -12.67 3.54
C GLN A 330 -11.18 -13.84 3.66
N ILE A 331 -10.03 -13.62 4.30
CA ILE A 331 -9.01 -14.68 4.49
C ILE A 331 -9.55 -15.77 5.42
N LEU A 332 -10.19 -15.41 6.53
CA LEU A 332 -10.75 -16.36 7.48
C LEU A 332 -11.82 -17.24 6.83
N SER A 333 -12.71 -16.69 6.00
CA SER A 333 -13.75 -17.47 5.32
C SER A 333 -13.20 -18.38 4.22
N GLU A 334 -12.18 -17.92 3.48
CA GLU A 334 -11.62 -18.66 2.35
C GLU A 334 -10.50 -19.63 2.74
N LEU A 335 -9.60 -19.20 3.64
CA LEU A 335 -8.35 -19.90 3.97
C LEU A 335 -8.26 -20.32 5.44
N GLY A 336 -9.27 -20.00 6.24
CA GLY A 336 -9.35 -20.33 7.65
C GLY A 336 -8.28 -19.67 8.51
N LEU A 337 -8.17 -20.12 9.75
CA LEU A 337 -7.20 -19.61 10.72
C LEU A 337 -5.76 -19.85 10.27
N ILE A 338 -5.48 -20.97 9.60
CA ILE A 338 -4.13 -21.29 9.13
C ILE A 338 -3.68 -20.26 8.08
N GLY A 339 -4.50 -20.01 7.05
CA GLY A 339 -4.18 -19.00 6.04
C GLY A 339 -4.07 -17.58 6.62
N PHE A 340 -4.92 -17.25 7.58
CA PHE A 340 -4.89 -15.99 8.30
C PHE A 340 -3.57 -15.80 9.06
N LEU A 341 -3.15 -16.79 9.83
CA LEU A 341 -1.89 -16.73 10.57
C LEU A 341 -0.68 -16.66 9.65
N ILE A 342 -0.66 -17.43 8.57
CA ILE A 342 0.43 -17.33 7.56
C ILE A 342 0.49 -15.91 6.99
N TYR A 343 -0.62 -15.32 6.56
CA TYR A 343 -0.63 -14.01 5.93
C TYR A 343 -0.22 -12.90 6.90
N TYR A 344 -0.88 -12.80 8.05
CA TYR A 344 -0.65 -11.69 8.98
C TYR A 344 0.63 -11.83 9.81
N SER A 345 1.25 -13.03 9.87
CA SER A 345 2.55 -13.16 10.50
C SER A 345 3.64 -12.36 9.78
N MET A 346 3.55 -12.18 8.44
CA MET A 346 4.43 -11.26 7.70
C MET A 346 4.23 -9.80 8.15
N TYR A 347 3.00 -9.33 8.27
CA TYR A 347 2.68 -7.99 8.77
C TYR A 347 3.25 -7.76 10.17
N PHE A 348 3.05 -8.72 11.05
CA PHE A 348 3.56 -8.68 12.42
C PHE A 348 5.09 -8.52 12.45
N VAL A 349 5.81 -9.31 11.66
CA VAL A 349 7.28 -9.21 11.58
C VAL A 349 7.72 -7.86 11.01
N ILE A 350 7.07 -7.38 9.93
CA ILE A 350 7.39 -6.08 9.34
C ILE A 350 7.15 -4.97 10.36
N ILE A 351 5.99 -4.95 11.02
CA ILE A 351 5.62 -3.92 12.01
C ILE A 351 6.62 -3.91 13.17
N ILE A 352 6.98 -5.07 13.73
CA ILE A 352 7.97 -5.14 14.83
C ILE A 352 9.33 -4.62 14.39
N ARG A 353 9.82 -5.00 13.21
CA ARG A 353 11.11 -4.52 12.70
C ARG A 353 11.10 -3.02 12.42
N LEU A 354 10.03 -2.51 11.82
CA LEU A 354 9.85 -1.06 11.60
C LEU A 354 9.77 -0.30 12.93
N ALA A 355 9.02 -0.82 13.91
CA ALA A 355 8.94 -0.23 15.25
C ALA A 355 10.31 -0.20 15.93
N LYS A 356 11.08 -1.30 15.85
CA LYS A 356 12.46 -1.32 16.35
C LYS A 356 13.32 -0.25 15.66
N GLY A 357 13.29 -0.17 14.34
CA GLY A 357 14.02 0.85 13.59
C GLY A 357 13.57 2.28 13.91
N ALA A 358 12.26 2.48 14.10
CA ALA A 358 11.68 3.77 14.45
C ALA A 358 12.07 4.24 15.86
N PHE A 359 11.90 3.39 16.87
CA PHE A 359 12.03 3.80 18.27
C PHE A 359 13.46 3.61 18.83
N ILE A 360 14.18 2.57 18.40
CA ILE A 360 15.56 2.31 18.86
C ILE A 360 16.55 3.09 18.01
N ASN A 361 16.46 2.97 16.67
CA ASN A 361 17.41 3.59 15.74
C ASN A 361 16.98 5.01 15.33
N LYS A 362 15.83 5.52 15.79
CA LYS A 362 15.25 6.84 15.48
C LYS A 362 15.16 7.12 13.97
N SER A 363 15.01 6.08 13.16
CA SER A 363 14.92 6.19 11.70
C SER A 363 13.56 6.75 11.29
N ARG A 364 13.55 7.95 10.71
CA ARG A 364 12.32 8.58 10.17
C ARG A 364 11.72 7.81 9.01
N MET A 365 12.56 7.10 8.25
CA MET A 365 12.12 6.21 7.18
C MET A 365 11.29 5.04 7.76
N ASN A 366 11.76 4.43 8.84
CA ASN A 366 11.02 3.36 9.51
C ASN A 366 9.73 3.89 10.15
N MET A 367 9.71 5.12 10.65
CA MET A 367 8.50 5.77 11.17
C MET A 367 7.46 5.98 10.05
N LEU A 368 7.89 6.39 8.85
CA LEU A 368 7.02 6.51 7.67
C LEU A 368 6.33 5.18 7.37
N PHE A 369 7.10 4.10 7.23
CA PHE A 369 6.56 2.80 6.85
C PHE A 369 5.82 2.11 8.00
N LEU A 370 6.17 2.40 9.25
CA LEU A 370 5.39 1.98 10.42
C LEU A 370 4.00 2.64 10.39
N THR A 371 3.94 3.95 10.13
CA THR A 371 2.68 4.68 9.95
C THR A 371 1.83 4.04 8.86
N PHE A 372 2.46 3.75 7.71
CA PHE A 372 1.78 3.10 6.59
C PHE A 372 1.23 1.73 6.99
N MET A 373 2.02 0.87 7.61
CA MET A 373 1.59 -0.49 7.99
C MET A 373 0.46 -0.47 9.04
N ILE A 374 0.50 0.45 10.00
CA ILE A 374 -0.59 0.62 10.97
C ILE A 374 -1.88 1.03 10.26
N LEU A 375 -1.82 2.03 9.37
CA LEU A 375 -2.99 2.47 8.62
C LEU A 375 -3.50 1.40 7.65
N LEU A 376 -2.62 0.62 7.02
CA LEU A 376 -3.02 -0.47 6.14
C LEU A 376 -3.85 -1.50 6.91
N VAL A 377 -3.40 -1.93 8.10
CA VAL A 377 -4.15 -2.86 8.96
C VAL A 377 -5.54 -2.29 9.32
N VAL A 378 -5.63 -1.01 9.65
CA VAL A 378 -6.91 -0.35 9.91
C VAL A 378 -7.79 -0.32 8.64
N LEU A 379 -7.22 0.03 7.49
CA LEU A 379 -7.96 0.12 6.23
C LEU A 379 -8.43 -1.25 5.71
N GLU A 380 -7.73 -2.33 6.04
CA GLU A 380 -8.12 -3.70 5.72
C GLU A 380 -9.41 -4.16 6.42
N THR A 381 -9.87 -3.46 7.44
CA THR A 381 -11.23 -3.64 7.98
C THR A 381 -12.33 -3.29 6.96
N GLY A 382 -11.96 -2.64 5.88
CA GLY A 382 -12.86 -2.21 4.83
C GLY A 382 -12.34 -2.42 3.40
N LEU A 383 -11.16 -2.99 3.21
CA LEU A 383 -10.55 -3.33 1.92
C LEU A 383 -10.16 -4.81 1.92
N VAL A 384 -10.13 -5.43 0.75
CA VAL A 384 -9.55 -6.77 0.56
C VAL A 384 -8.26 -6.61 -0.24
N THR A 385 -7.13 -6.99 0.36
CA THR A 385 -5.78 -6.69 -0.15
C THR A 385 -4.96 -7.94 -0.44
N TYR A 386 -5.27 -9.09 0.18
CA TYR A 386 -4.41 -10.28 0.19
C TYR A 386 -4.00 -10.78 -1.21
N ASN A 387 -4.82 -10.57 -2.24
CA ASN A 387 -4.57 -10.93 -3.63
C ASN A 387 -4.49 -9.71 -4.57
N SER A 388 -4.38 -8.50 -4.01
CA SER A 388 -4.28 -7.26 -4.78
C SER A 388 -2.81 -6.89 -5.00
N LYS A 389 -2.41 -6.68 -6.26
CA LYS A 389 -1.02 -6.37 -6.63
C LYS A 389 -0.53 -5.05 -6.02
N MET A 390 -1.37 -4.04 -6.00
CA MET A 390 -0.99 -2.67 -5.69
C MET A 390 -0.57 -2.45 -4.23
N PRO A 391 -1.31 -2.89 -3.19
CA PRO A 391 -0.87 -2.76 -1.80
C PRO A 391 0.46 -3.46 -1.54
N HIS A 392 0.72 -4.58 -2.25
CA HIS A 392 1.95 -5.35 -2.06
C HIS A 392 3.22 -4.63 -2.56
N ILE A 393 3.11 -3.67 -3.49
CA ILE A 393 4.24 -2.78 -3.83
C ILE A 393 4.69 -2.02 -2.58
N VAL A 394 3.76 -1.39 -1.88
CA VAL A 394 4.09 -0.57 -0.71
C VAL A 394 4.51 -1.44 0.48
N ILE A 395 3.90 -2.63 0.66
CA ILE A 395 4.34 -3.61 1.66
C ILE A 395 5.78 -4.07 1.38
N ALA A 396 6.15 -4.28 0.11
CA ALA A 396 7.52 -4.65 -0.27
C ALA A 396 8.52 -3.53 0.01
N ILE A 397 8.14 -2.28 -0.26
CA ILE A 397 8.96 -1.11 0.09
C ILE A 397 9.09 -0.98 1.62
N ALA A 398 8.00 -1.20 2.37
CA ALA A 398 8.00 -1.21 3.83
C ALA A 398 8.89 -2.32 4.40
N TYR A 399 8.86 -3.52 3.80
CA TYR A 399 9.79 -4.59 4.16
C TYR A 399 11.24 -4.19 3.89
N ALA A 400 11.54 -3.61 2.73
CA ALA A 400 12.87 -3.13 2.41
C ALA A 400 13.37 -2.08 3.43
N ALA A 401 12.49 -1.20 3.91
CA ALA A 401 12.82 -0.23 4.95
C ALA A 401 13.25 -0.88 6.27
N THR A 402 12.82 -2.12 6.56
CA THR A 402 13.18 -2.80 7.82
C THR A 402 14.69 -3.08 7.95
N TYR A 403 15.40 -3.31 6.85
CA TYR A 403 16.84 -3.61 6.89
C TYR A 403 17.70 -2.43 6.43
N VAL A 404 17.20 -1.60 5.51
CA VAL A 404 17.92 -0.43 5.00
C VAL A 404 17.84 0.75 5.97
N GLY A 405 16.69 0.96 6.60
CA GLY A 405 16.49 2.01 7.59
C GLY A 405 17.35 1.86 8.85
N GLU A 406 17.78 0.64 9.19
CA GLU A 406 18.74 0.41 10.28
C GLU A 406 20.13 0.96 9.96
N MET A 407 20.56 0.93 8.69
CA MET A 407 21.84 1.49 8.26
C MET A 407 21.84 3.02 8.36
N ASP A 408 20.73 3.67 8.02
CA ASP A 408 20.56 5.12 8.08
C ASP A 408 20.62 5.61 9.54
N GLY A 409 19.94 4.95 10.45
CA GLY A 409 19.95 5.27 11.89
C GLY A 409 21.33 5.22 12.52
N ARG A 410 22.16 4.22 12.18
CA ARG A 410 23.56 4.10 12.67
C ARG A 410 24.45 5.24 12.19
N LYS A 411 24.24 5.73 10.98
CA LYS A 411 24.99 6.86 10.42
C LYS A 411 24.69 8.17 11.16
N TYR A 412 23.42 8.40 11.53
CA TYR A 412 23.02 9.56 12.31
C TYR A 412 23.56 9.52 13.74
N GLN A 413 23.55 8.36 14.42
CA GLN A 413 24.13 8.20 15.75
C GLN A 413 25.63 8.45 15.77
N TYR A 414 26.36 8.02 14.72
CA TYR A 414 27.79 8.26 14.60
C TYR A 414 28.11 9.76 14.44
N ILE A 415 27.31 10.49 13.68
CA ILE A 415 27.47 11.95 13.48
C ILE A 415 27.12 12.71 14.75
N GLU A 416 26.04 12.33 15.46
CA GLU A 416 25.60 12.99 16.71
C GLU A 416 26.61 12.78 17.84
N ASN A 417 27.20 11.61 17.97
CA ASN A 417 28.24 11.33 18.96
C ASN A 417 29.55 12.09 18.66
N ASN A 418 29.95 12.20 17.39
CA ASN A 418 31.16 12.94 17.03
C ASN A 418 31.00 14.47 17.06
N SER A 419 29.77 14.99 17.01
CA SER A 419 29.49 16.42 17.15
C SER A 419 29.33 16.89 18.61
N LEU A 420 29.33 15.96 19.57
CA LEU A 420 29.34 16.24 21.00
C LEU A 420 30.77 16.25 21.60
N ASP A 421 31.75 15.76 20.81
CA ASP A 421 33.17 15.71 21.19
C ASP A 421 33.98 16.87 20.58
N GLU A 422 33.36 17.77 19.79
CA GLU A 422 33.88 19.08 19.34
C GLU A 422 33.23 20.23 20.13
#